data_4cb084275f798b0f006121988436f5b2
#
_entry.id   4cb084275f798b0f006121988436f5b2
#
_cell.length_a   1.000
_cell.length_b   1.000
_cell.length_c   1.000
_cell.angle_alpha   90.00
_cell.angle_beta   90.00
_cell.angle_gamma   90.00
#
_symmetry.space_group_name_H-M   'P 1'
#
loop_
_entity.id
_entity.type
_entity.pdbx_description
1 polymer ?
#
loop_
_entity_poly.entity_id
_entity_poly.type
_entity_poly.pdbx_seq_one_letter_code
_entity_poly.pdbx_strand_id
1 'polypeptide(L)'
;MSNMKEGEYMKGFYTVSQYAAILGKDSGNIRRMLSNGKLTGEKVGNQWLIPETAELSEDKRIKSGQYRNWRNKTRINKKYPGLLKQLTNMCIDIGEIYGDVIEEIILYGSYVRGQEMPESDIDIAVILRLPDTDELHRKMIDIVVDNELDLEITLSVITIEEDNLNEWKSTLPFYKNLLKEGISIWKNEQENYQSTALKQA
;
A
#
# COMPACT_ATOMS: atom_id res chain seq x y z
N MET A 1 -11.73 -54.24 10.85
CA MET A 1 -10.98 -52.97 11.03
C MET A 1 -9.90 -52.93 9.94
N SER A 2 -10.22 -52.27 8.85
CA SER A 2 -9.34 -52.23 7.68
C SER A 2 -8.45 -50.99 7.80
N ASN A 3 -7.14 -51.21 7.92
CA ASN A 3 -6.12 -50.16 7.84
C ASN A 3 -6.15 -49.59 6.40
N MET A 4 -6.75 -48.40 6.23
CA MET A 4 -6.56 -47.64 4.99
C MET A 4 -5.13 -47.12 4.97
N LYS A 5 -4.37 -47.55 3.98
CA LYS A 5 -2.99 -47.13 3.72
C LYS A 5 -3.00 -45.63 3.34
N GLU A 6 -2.10 -44.83 3.94
CA GLU A 6 -1.77 -43.49 3.51
C GLU A 6 -1.43 -43.51 2.02
N GLY A 7 -2.25 -42.84 1.20
CA GLY A 7 -1.94 -42.64 -0.23
C GLY A 7 -3.07 -42.90 -1.23
N GLU A 8 -4.26 -43.26 -0.83
CA GLU A 8 -5.38 -43.39 -1.78
C GLU A 8 -5.92 -42.03 -2.16
N TYR A 9 -5.50 -41.53 -3.31
CA TYR A 9 -5.98 -40.30 -3.93
C TYR A 9 -7.46 -40.47 -4.29
N MET A 10 -8.35 -39.75 -3.60
CA MET A 10 -9.72 -39.57 -4.09
C MET A 10 -9.64 -38.80 -5.39
N LYS A 11 -9.92 -39.46 -6.54
CA LYS A 11 -9.98 -38.81 -7.86
C LYS A 11 -10.90 -37.58 -7.76
N GLY A 12 -10.41 -36.41 -8.15
CA GLY A 12 -11.17 -35.17 -8.20
C GLY A 12 -11.09 -34.31 -6.95
N PHE A 13 -10.29 -34.68 -5.92
CA PHE A 13 -10.15 -33.91 -4.69
C PHE A 13 -8.70 -33.83 -4.20
N TYR A 14 -8.34 -32.72 -3.61
CA TYR A 14 -7.09 -32.51 -2.90
C TYR A 14 -7.30 -32.53 -1.38
N THR A 15 -6.34 -33.02 -0.66
CA THR A 15 -6.22 -32.76 0.78
C THR A 15 -5.73 -31.33 1.02
N VAL A 16 -5.89 -30.82 2.24
CA VAL A 16 -5.40 -29.49 2.64
C VAL A 16 -3.90 -29.32 2.37
N SER A 17 -3.10 -30.36 2.64
CA SER A 17 -1.65 -30.30 2.44
C SER A 17 -1.27 -30.25 0.96
N GLN A 18 -1.96 -31.01 0.12
CA GLN A 18 -1.75 -30.99 -1.32
C GLN A 18 -2.14 -29.63 -1.92
N TYR A 19 -3.31 -29.12 -1.56
CA TYR A 19 -3.78 -27.83 -2.06
C TYR A 19 -2.92 -26.66 -1.57
N ALA A 20 -2.40 -26.74 -0.33
CA ALA A 20 -1.44 -25.80 0.21
C ALA A 20 -0.14 -25.77 -0.60
N ALA A 21 0.37 -26.92 -0.98
CA ALA A 21 1.57 -27.05 -1.83
C ALA A 21 1.35 -26.45 -3.23
N ILE A 22 0.19 -26.72 -3.86
CA ILE A 22 -0.19 -26.14 -5.18
C ILE A 22 -0.21 -24.61 -5.12
N LEU A 23 -0.76 -24.01 -4.05
CA LEU A 23 -0.87 -22.58 -3.90
C LEU A 23 0.34 -21.89 -3.27
N GLY A 24 1.38 -22.66 -2.85
CA GLY A 24 2.51 -22.11 -2.10
C GLY A 24 2.11 -21.47 -0.77
N LYS A 25 1.08 -22.00 -0.10
CA LYS A 25 0.53 -21.45 1.15
C LYS A 25 0.67 -22.43 2.30
N ASP A 26 0.60 -21.90 3.52
CA ASP A 26 0.55 -22.73 4.74
C ASP A 26 -0.80 -23.45 4.87
N SER A 27 -0.76 -24.71 5.35
CA SER A 27 -1.95 -25.57 5.54
C SER A 27 -2.96 -24.98 6.53
N GLY A 28 -2.52 -24.23 7.54
CA GLY A 28 -3.39 -23.53 8.48
C GLY A 28 -4.17 -22.41 7.79
N ASN A 29 -3.55 -21.74 6.82
CA ASN A 29 -4.20 -20.72 6.00
C ASN A 29 -5.31 -21.34 5.13
N ILE A 30 -5.05 -22.49 4.50
CA ILE A 30 -6.08 -23.21 3.71
C ILE A 30 -7.25 -23.65 4.60
N ARG A 31 -7.00 -24.21 5.80
CA ARG A 31 -8.07 -24.57 6.75
C ARG A 31 -8.93 -23.37 7.14
N ARG A 32 -8.30 -22.21 7.37
CA ARG A 32 -9.01 -20.97 7.67
C ARG A 32 -9.87 -20.50 6.51
N MET A 33 -9.39 -20.65 5.26
CA MET A 33 -10.15 -20.29 4.07
C MET A 33 -11.36 -21.19 3.86
N LEU A 34 -11.23 -22.49 4.12
CA LEU A 34 -12.33 -23.46 4.10
C LEU A 34 -13.36 -23.16 5.19
N SER A 35 -12.92 -22.92 6.43
CA SER A 35 -13.81 -22.61 7.54
C SER A 35 -14.58 -21.29 7.36
N ASN A 36 -14.01 -20.32 6.65
CA ASN A 36 -14.63 -19.02 6.39
C ASN A 36 -15.40 -18.97 5.05
N GLY A 37 -15.55 -20.10 4.35
CA GLY A 37 -16.23 -20.17 3.06
C GLY A 37 -15.53 -19.45 1.90
N LYS A 38 -14.24 -19.07 2.05
CA LYS A 38 -13.45 -18.44 1.00
C LYS A 38 -12.87 -19.43 -0.01
N LEU A 39 -12.85 -20.67 0.34
CA LEU A 39 -12.48 -21.81 -0.50
C LEU A 39 -13.56 -22.86 -0.35
N THR A 40 -14.04 -23.38 -1.47
CA THR A 40 -15.03 -24.46 -1.48
C THR A 40 -14.36 -25.78 -1.12
N GLY A 41 -14.94 -26.51 -0.18
CA GLY A 41 -14.46 -27.82 0.22
C GLY A 41 -15.46 -28.49 1.16
N GLU A 42 -15.36 -29.79 1.23
CA GLU A 42 -16.24 -30.66 2.02
C GLU A 42 -15.51 -31.25 3.19
N LYS A 43 -16.11 -31.28 4.38
CA LYS A 43 -15.48 -31.87 5.56
C LYS A 43 -15.99 -33.29 5.75
N VAL A 44 -15.11 -34.27 5.52
CA VAL A 44 -15.39 -35.70 5.72
C VAL A 44 -14.64 -36.17 6.96
N GLY A 45 -15.36 -36.41 8.03
CA GLY A 45 -14.76 -36.74 9.34
C GLY A 45 -13.88 -35.58 9.85
N ASN A 46 -12.60 -35.85 10.04
CA ASN A 46 -11.61 -34.86 10.48
C ASN A 46 -10.79 -34.23 9.33
N GLN A 47 -11.08 -34.60 8.09
CA GLN A 47 -10.34 -34.12 6.91
C GLN A 47 -11.21 -33.22 6.06
N TRP A 48 -10.56 -32.20 5.47
CA TRP A 48 -11.16 -31.39 4.42
C TRP A 48 -10.76 -31.96 3.06
N LEU A 49 -11.74 -32.12 2.18
CA LEU A 49 -11.58 -32.49 0.78
C LEU A 49 -11.88 -31.24 -0.07
N ILE A 50 -10.96 -30.88 -0.93
CA ILE A 50 -11.04 -29.67 -1.77
C ILE A 50 -11.19 -30.18 -3.21
N PRO A 51 -12.30 -29.90 -3.92
CA PRO A 51 -12.46 -30.28 -5.31
C PRO A 51 -11.33 -29.72 -6.19
N GLU A 52 -10.90 -30.46 -7.21
CA GLU A 52 -9.93 -29.94 -8.20
C GLU A 52 -10.44 -28.68 -8.92
N THR A 53 -11.76 -28.55 -9.01
CA THR A 53 -12.43 -27.36 -9.58
C THR A 53 -12.64 -26.23 -8.58
N ALA A 54 -12.12 -26.35 -7.33
CA ALA A 54 -12.30 -25.34 -6.32
C ALA A 54 -11.58 -24.04 -6.70
N GLU A 55 -12.35 -23.00 -6.91
CA GLU A 55 -11.83 -21.65 -7.12
C GLU A 55 -11.75 -20.91 -5.79
N LEU A 56 -10.66 -20.16 -5.64
CA LEU A 56 -10.57 -19.16 -4.56
C LEU A 56 -11.54 -18.04 -4.88
N SER A 57 -12.44 -17.74 -3.94
CA SER A 57 -13.23 -16.52 -4.06
C SER A 57 -12.30 -15.33 -4.30
N GLU A 58 -12.62 -14.50 -5.27
CA GLU A 58 -11.86 -13.28 -5.56
C GLU A 58 -11.61 -12.50 -4.27
N ASP A 59 -10.37 -12.09 -4.07
CA ASP A 59 -10.02 -11.20 -2.97
C ASP A 59 -10.58 -9.81 -3.26
N LYS A 60 -11.81 -9.57 -2.77
CA LYS A 60 -12.50 -8.28 -2.92
C LYS A 60 -11.86 -7.16 -2.08
N ARG A 61 -10.71 -7.40 -1.44
CA ARG A 61 -9.98 -6.33 -0.77
C ARG A 61 -9.52 -5.33 -1.82
N ILE A 62 -9.86 -4.08 -1.59
CA ILE A 62 -9.46 -2.97 -2.44
C ILE A 62 -7.92 -2.93 -2.46
N LYS A 63 -7.33 -3.29 -3.61
CA LYS A 63 -5.88 -3.29 -3.83
C LYS A 63 -5.31 -1.89 -4.15
N SER A 64 -6.16 -0.87 -4.19
CA SER A 64 -5.81 0.52 -4.52
C SER A 64 -4.79 1.18 -3.58
N GLY A 65 -4.41 0.51 -2.51
CA GLY A 65 -3.56 1.12 -1.48
C GLY A 65 -4.29 2.11 -0.56
N GLN A 66 -5.55 2.43 -0.83
CA GLN A 66 -6.37 3.39 -0.07
C GLN A 66 -6.34 3.16 1.45
N TYR A 67 -6.30 1.89 1.88
CA TYR A 67 -6.20 1.52 3.29
C TYR A 67 -4.77 1.18 3.73
N ARG A 68 -3.78 1.38 2.85
CA ARG A 68 -2.38 1.21 3.25
C ARG A 68 -2.08 2.19 4.38
N ASN A 69 -1.41 1.69 5.41
CA ASN A 69 -0.99 2.49 6.56
C ASN A 69 -2.13 3.23 7.32
N TRP A 70 -3.41 2.78 7.19
CA TRP A 70 -4.53 3.40 7.89
C TRP A 70 -4.31 3.50 9.41
N ARG A 71 -3.62 2.53 10.01
CA ARG A 71 -3.28 2.54 11.45
C ARG A 71 -2.35 3.70 11.79
N ASN A 72 -1.39 3.99 10.92
CA ASN A 72 -0.46 5.11 11.09
C ASN A 72 -1.20 6.45 10.91
N LYS A 73 -2.07 6.58 9.90
CA LYS A 73 -2.94 7.75 9.74
C LYS A 73 -3.80 7.99 10.98
N THR A 74 -4.44 6.95 11.52
CA THR A 74 -5.28 7.05 12.73
C THR A 74 -4.45 7.47 13.94
N ARG A 75 -3.23 6.94 14.11
CA ARG A 75 -2.33 7.29 15.20
C ARG A 75 -1.89 8.75 15.11
N ILE A 76 -1.48 9.21 13.93
CA ILE A 76 -1.06 10.60 13.70
C ILE A 76 -2.24 11.54 14.01
N ASN A 77 -3.43 11.28 13.48
CA ASN A 77 -4.61 12.10 13.74
C ASN A 77 -5.01 12.14 15.23
N LYS A 78 -4.78 11.05 15.97
CA LYS A 78 -5.04 11.02 17.42
C LYS A 78 -4.02 11.81 18.20
N LYS A 79 -2.73 11.74 17.83
CA LYS A 79 -1.63 12.42 18.53
C LYS A 79 -1.55 13.89 18.15
N TYR A 80 -1.79 14.20 16.89
CA TYR A 80 -1.72 15.55 16.30
C TYR A 80 -3.02 15.87 15.54
N PRO A 81 -4.11 16.27 16.25
CA PRO A 81 -5.38 16.57 15.62
C PRO A 81 -5.24 17.69 14.58
N GLY A 82 -5.69 17.42 13.35
CA GLY A 82 -5.66 18.41 12.26
C GLY A 82 -4.37 18.41 11.41
N LEU A 83 -3.26 17.85 11.89
CA LEU A 83 -1.99 17.86 11.16
C LEU A 83 -2.11 17.26 9.74
N LEU A 84 -2.67 16.05 9.62
CA LEU A 84 -2.83 15.43 8.29
C LEU A 84 -3.74 16.24 7.36
N LYS A 85 -4.71 16.96 7.90
CA LYS A 85 -5.57 17.84 7.09
C LYS A 85 -4.79 19.05 6.56
N GLN A 86 -3.96 19.68 7.40
CA GLN A 86 -3.11 20.81 6.97
C GLN A 86 -2.09 20.34 5.92
N LEU A 87 -1.40 19.22 6.18
CA LEU A 87 -0.49 18.64 5.18
C LEU A 87 -1.20 18.27 3.88
N THR A 88 -2.43 17.78 3.93
CA THR A 88 -3.21 17.48 2.72
C THR A 88 -3.53 18.75 1.93
N ASN A 89 -3.90 19.84 2.60
CA ASN A 89 -4.14 21.11 1.92
C ASN A 89 -2.87 21.62 1.23
N MET A 90 -1.75 21.66 1.95
CA MET A 90 -0.43 21.98 1.37
C MET A 90 -0.11 21.11 0.14
N CYS A 91 -0.38 19.82 0.22
CA CYS A 91 -0.15 18.91 -0.91
C CYS A 91 -1.08 19.18 -2.10
N ILE A 92 -2.29 19.67 -1.89
CA ILE A 92 -3.19 20.14 -2.96
C ILE A 92 -2.57 21.34 -3.66
N ASP A 93 -2.09 22.34 -2.90
CA ASP A 93 -1.47 23.55 -3.45
C ASP A 93 -0.20 23.19 -4.25
N ILE A 94 0.64 22.27 -3.75
CA ILE A 94 1.79 21.73 -4.49
C ILE A 94 1.34 21.02 -5.77
N GLY A 95 0.28 20.20 -5.68
CA GLY A 95 -0.30 19.49 -6.82
C GLY A 95 -0.79 20.44 -7.92
N GLU A 96 -1.39 21.59 -7.54
CA GLU A 96 -1.83 22.61 -8.50
C GLU A 96 -0.66 23.28 -9.24
N ILE A 97 0.48 23.50 -8.54
CA ILE A 97 1.69 24.06 -9.17
C ILE A 97 2.34 23.09 -10.17
N TYR A 98 2.48 21.84 -9.78
CA TYR A 98 3.15 20.84 -10.63
C TYR A 98 2.23 20.23 -11.70
N GLY A 99 0.91 20.24 -11.51
CA GLY A 99 -0.07 19.70 -12.46
C GLY A 99 0.23 18.25 -12.85
N ASP A 100 0.39 17.98 -14.14
CA ASP A 100 0.62 16.62 -14.66
C ASP A 100 2.03 16.07 -14.40
N VAL A 101 2.95 16.93 -13.96
CA VAL A 101 4.33 16.54 -13.64
C VAL A 101 4.42 15.74 -12.35
N ILE A 102 3.50 15.95 -11.40
CA ILE A 102 3.50 15.27 -10.13
C ILE A 102 2.66 13.99 -10.16
N GLU A 103 3.20 12.90 -9.59
CA GLU A 103 2.51 11.61 -9.46
C GLU A 103 1.87 11.43 -8.07
N GLU A 104 2.65 11.59 -7.02
CA GLU A 104 2.22 11.29 -5.66
C GLU A 104 3.02 12.09 -4.63
N ILE A 105 2.41 12.43 -3.48
CA ILE A 105 3.09 13.01 -2.33
C ILE A 105 2.97 12.06 -1.15
N ILE A 106 4.11 11.69 -0.57
CA ILE A 106 4.23 10.66 0.45
C ILE A 106 4.82 11.25 1.73
N LEU A 107 4.09 11.14 2.84
CA LEU A 107 4.62 11.36 4.18
C LEU A 107 5.41 10.13 4.63
N TYR A 108 6.63 10.31 5.11
CA TYR A 108 7.47 9.20 5.57
C TYR A 108 8.20 9.54 6.89
N GLY A 109 9.25 8.83 7.25
CA GLY A 109 10.11 9.18 8.36
C GLY A 109 9.56 8.88 9.75
N SER A 110 10.02 9.65 10.74
CA SER A 110 9.78 9.41 12.16
C SER A 110 8.30 9.50 12.52
N TYR A 111 7.58 10.47 11.99
CA TYR A 111 6.15 10.66 12.22
C TYR A 111 5.32 9.46 11.77
N VAL A 112 5.67 8.85 10.65
CA VAL A 112 4.97 7.66 10.15
C VAL A 112 5.27 6.43 11.01
N ARG A 113 6.49 6.30 11.52
CA ARG A 113 6.90 5.20 12.39
C ARG A 113 6.45 5.35 13.85
N GLY A 114 6.06 6.56 14.28
CA GLY A 114 5.75 6.87 15.68
C GLY A 114 6.98 6.95 16.57
N GLN A 115 8.06 7.38 15.99
CA GLN A 115 9.36 7.55 16.63
C GLN A 115 9.79 9.02 16.68
N GLU A 116 8.84 9.92 16.35
CA GLU A 116 9.10 11.35 16.34
C GLU A 116 9.38 11.89 17.75
N MET A 117 10.40 12.74 17.85
CA MET A 117 10.76 13.52 19.02
C MET A 117 10.21 14.96 18.89
N PRO A 118 10.19 15.78 19.95
CA PRO A 118 9.65 17.14 19.88
C PRO A 118 10.28 18.02 18.80
N GLU A 119 11.53 17.75 18.44
CA GLU A 119 12.30 18.52 17.44
C GLU A 119 12.40 17.78 16.09
N SER A 120 11.61 16.71 15.88
CA SER A 120 11.63 15.97 14.62
C SER A 120 10.95 16.75 13.53
N ASP A 121 11.58 16.78 12.36
CA ASP A 121 10.98 17.29 11.12
C ASP A 121 9.91 16.34 10.61
N ILE A 122 8.99 16.87 9.83
CA ILE A 122 8.03 16.10 9.05
C ILE A 122 8.62 15.84 7.67
N ASP A 123 8.89 14.56 7.38
CA ASP A 123 9.53 14.14 6.14
C ASP A 123 8.48 13.90 5.03
N ILE A 124 8.61 14.59 3.89
CA ILE A 124 7.70 14.51 2.74
C ILE A 124 8.49 14.26 1.46
N ALA A 125 8.07 13.29 0.67
CA ALA A 125 8.59 13.00 -0.66
C ALA A 125 7.55 13.35 -1.73
N VAL A 126 7.94 14.20 -2.67
CA VAL A 126 7.17 14.59 -3.86
C VAL A 126 7.69 13.78 -5.03
N ILE A 127 6.87 12.87 -5.54
CA ILE A 127 7.23 11.98 -6.66
C ILE A 127 6.85 12.68 -7.97
N LEU A 128 7.81 12.88 -8.85
CA LEU A 128 7.65 13.58 -10.13
C LEU A 128 7.83 12.63 -11.31
N ARG A 129 6.96 12.75 -12.31
CA ARG A 129 7.06 12.02 -13.59
C ARG A 129 8.13 12.58 -14.51
N LEU A 130 8.46 13.85 -14.35
CA LEU A 130 9.47 14.57 -15.11
C LEU A 130 10.46 15.25 -14.16
N PRO A 131 11.67 15.56 -14.60
CA PRO A 131 12.64 16.29 -13.78
C PRO A 131 12.08 17.61 -13.25
N ASP A 132 12.40 17.92 -12.00
CA ASP A 132 12.03 19.18 -11.37
C ASP A 132 12.72 20.37 -12.09
N THR A 133 12.05 21.52 -12.07
CA THR A 133 12.60 22.76 -12.60
C THR A 133 12.84 23.76 -11.48
N ASP A 134 13.84 24.63 -11.62
CA ASP A 134 14.13 25.66 -10.63
C ASP A 134 12.94 26.58 -10.34
N GLU A 135 12.05 26.77 -11.32
CA GLU A 135 10.85 27.60 -11.14
C GLU A 135 9.80 26.90 -10.30
N LEU A 136 9.48 25.63 -10.62
CA LEU A 136 8.49 24.83 -9.87
C LEU A 136 9.00 24.55 -8.45
N HIS A 137 10.29 24.21 -8.35
CA HIS A 137 10.92 23.99 -7.05
C HIS A 137 10.82 25.21 -6.13
N ARG A 138 11.12 26.42 -6.64
CA ARG A 138 10.99 27.65 -5.84
C ARG A 138 9.57 27.89 -5.37
N LYS A 139 8.59 27.74 -6.26
CA LYS A 139 7.16 27.90 -5.88
C LYS A 139 6.73 26.88 -4.83
N MET A 140 7.22 25.63 -4.91
CA MET A 140 6.98 24.61 -3.89
C MET A 140 7.60 25.01 -2.55
N ILE A 141 8.84 25.49 -2.55
CA ILE A 141 9.51 25.93 -1.31
C ILE A 141 8.75 27.10 -0.65
N ASP A 142 8.22 28.05 -1.43
CA ASP A 142 7.43 29.14 -0.88
C ASP A 142 6.19 28.60 -0.13
N ILE A 143 5.47 27.64 -0.70
CA ILE A 143 4.33 26.97 -0.03
C ILE A 143 4.79 26.23 1.22
N VAL A 144 5.91 25.51 1.15
CA VAL A 144 6.46 24.75 2.30
C VAL A 144 6.77 25.69 3.45
N VAL A 145 7.47 26.80 3.20
CA VAL A 145 7.85 27.77 4.21
C VAL A 145 6.63 28.40 4.88
N ASP A 146 5.59 28.77 4.11
CA ASP A 146 4.35 29.30 4.67
C ASP A 146 3.68 28.29 5.61
N ASN A 147 3.65 27.00 5.22
CA ASN A 147 3.09 25.95 6.06
C ASN A 147 3.95 25.60 7.29
N GLU A 148 5.29 25.69 7.21
CA GLU A 148 6.16 25.57 8.38
C GLU A 148 5.85 26.62 9.45
N LEU A 149 5.64 27.85 9.02
CA LEU A 149 5.28 28.97 9.93
C LEU A 149 3.92 28.74 10.60
N ASP A 150 2.95 28.24 9.85
CA ASP A 150 1.61 27.98 10.37
C ASP A 150 1.56 26.75 11.30
N LEU A 151 2.38 25.75 11.03
CA LEU A 151 2.45 24.51 11.81
C LEU A 151 3.38 24.61 13.03
N GLU A 152 4.31 25.57 13.03
CA GLU A 152 5.42 25.66 13.98
C GLU A 152 6.28 24.36 14.01
N ILE A 153 6.37 23.66 12.87
CA ILE A 153 7.11 22.39 12.70
C ILE A 153 7.91 22.47 11.40
N THR A 154 9.15 22.05 11.42
CA THR A 154 10.00 21.98 10.24
C THR A 154 9.51 20.89 9.28
N LEU A 155 9.45 21.21 7.99
CA LEU A 155 9.07 20.31 6.91
C LEU A 155 10.29 19.96 6.05
N SER A 156 10.73 18.72 6.08
CA SER A 156 11.78 18.22 5.20
C SER A 156 11.15 17.68 3.90
N VAL A 157 11.15 18.50 2.84
CA VAL A 157 10.53 18.15 1.57
C VAL A 157 11.61 17.83 0.53
N ILE A 158 11.53 16.66 -0.10
CA ILE A 158 12.40 16.25 -1.19
C ILE A 158 11.61 15.90 -2.44
N THR A 159 12.16 16.18 -3.62
CA THR A 159 11.64 15.73 -4.90
C THR A 159 12.36 14.46 -5.35
N ILE A 160 11.62 13.51 -5.91
CA ILE A 160 12.13 12.23 -6.41
C ILE A 160 11.53 11.99 -7.79
N GLU A 161 12.36 11.81 -8.81
CA GLU A 161 11.89 11.37 -10.11
C GLU A 161 11.35 9.93 -10.05
N GLU A 162 10.23 9.67 -10.69
CA GLU A 162 9.60 8.35 -10.71
C GLU A 162 10.51 7.27 -11.29
N ASP A 163 11.30 7.62 -12.31
CA ASP A 163 12.29 6.72 -12.91
C ASP A 163 13.33 6.27 -11.88
N ASN A 164 13.89 7.21 -11.11
CA ASN A 164 14.82 6.91 -10.02
C ASN A 164 14.17 6.05 -8.93
N LEU A 165 12.91 6.36 -8.57
CA LEU A 165 12.15 5.55 -7.61
C LEU A 165 11.97 4.12 -8.14
N ASN A 166 11.61 3.96 -9.42
CA ASN A 166 11.40 2.66 -10.05
C ASN A 166 12.68 1.83 -10.18
N GLU A 167 13.79 2.47 -10.50
CA GLU A 167 15.11 1.83 -10.59
C GLU A 167 15.58 1.30 -9.22
N TRP A 168 15.46 2.12 -8.17
CA TRP A 168 16.09 1.85 -6.88
C TRP A 168 15.16 1.25 -5.80
N LYS A 169 13.84 1.15 -6.05
CA LYS A 169 12.84 0.67 -5.06
C LYS A 169 13.10 -0.73 -4.50
N SER A 170 13.83 -1.58 -5.24
CA SER A 170 14.17 -2.92 -4.80
C SER A 170 15.56 -3.05 -4.17
N THR A 171 16.43 -2.06 -4.36
CA THR A 171 17.85 -2.12 -4.02
C THR A 171 18.19 -1.22 -2.83
N LEU A 172 17.80 0.06 -2.88
CA LEU A 172 18.15 1.01 -1.86
C LEU A 172 17.16 1.02 -0.67
N PRO A 173 17.65 0.94 0.57
CA PRO A 173 16.81 0.89 1.77
C PRO A 173 15.85 2.08 1.89
N PHE A 174 16.29 3.29 1.49
CA PHE A 174 15.49 4.49 1.54
C PHE A 174 14.19 4.34 0.73
N TYR A 175 14.29 4.03 -0.58
CA TYR A 175 13.13 3.87 -1.46
C TYR A 175 12.24 2.71 -1.05
N LYS A 176 12.85 1.61 -0.57
CA LYS A 176 12.12 0.46 -0.03
C LYS A 176 11.25 0.82 1.16
N ASN A 177 11.81 1.58 2.09
CA ASN A 177 11.11 2.04 3.29
C ASN A 177 10.04 3.09 2.95
N LEU A 178 10.35 4.03 2.06
CA LEU A 178 9.42 5.02 1.55
C LEU A 178 8.13 4.35 1.02
N LEU A 179 8.27 3.36 0.14
CA LEU A 179 7.13 2.65 -0.45
C LEU A 179 6.42 1.70 0.52
N LYS A 180 7.13 1.12 1.48
CA LYS A 180 6.58 0.17 2.45
C LYS A 180 5.84 0.85 3.59
N GLU A 181 6.41 1.89 4.15
CA GLU A 181 5.98 2.54 5.39
C GLU A 181 5.30 3.88 5.13
N GLY A 182 5.63 4.56 4.04
CA GLY A 182 5.11 5.87 3.68
C GLY A 182 3.59 5.91 3.58
N ILE A 183 3.03 7.06 3.90
CA ILE A 183 1.61 7.36 3.81
C ILE A 183 1.38 8.27 2.60
N SER A 184 0.71 7.79 1.57
CA SER A 184 0.22 8.65 0.49
C SER A 184 -0.76 9.68 1.06
N ILE A 185 -0.41 10.97 0.94
CA ILE A 185 -1.25 12.09 1.38
C ILE A 185 -2.04 12.63 0.18
N TRP A 186 -1.39 12.71 -0.96
CA TRP A 186 -1.97 13.19 -2.21
C TRP A 186 -1.52 12.35 -3.38
N LYS A 187 -2.40 12.13 -4.36
CA LYS A 187 -2.09 11.39 -5.58
C LYS A 187 -2.82 12.01 -6.77
N ASN A 188 -2.14 12.07 -7.92
CA ASN A 188 -2.75 12.50 -9.17
C ASN A 188 -3.76 11.46 -9.65
N GLU A 189 -5.05 11.81 -9.73
CA GLU A 189 -6.13 10.86 -10.05
C GLU A 189 -6.35 10.65 -11.55
N GLN A 190 -5.63 11.33 -12.42
CA GLN A 190 -5.87 11.29 -13.88
C GLN A 190 -5.66 9.90 -14.51
N GLU A 191 -4.87 9.00 -13.93
CA GLU A 191 -4.67 7.64 -14.44
C GLU A 191 -5.88 6.71 -14.29
N ASN A 192 -6.78 6.96 -13.36
CA ASN A 192 -7.93 6.09 -13.14
C ASN A 192 -8.94 6.11 -14.32
N TYR A 193 -8.99 7.19 -15.08
CA TYR A 193 -9.90 7.31 -16.24
C TYR A 193 -9.39 6.59 -17.48
N GLN A 194 -8.08 6.60 -17.74
CA GLN A 194 -7.52 5.93 -18.93
C GLN A 194 -7.48 4.41 -18.81
N SER A 195 -7.19 3.88 -17.64
CA SER A 195 -7.17 2.42 -17.42
C SER A 195 -8.57 1.79 -17.44
N THR A 196 -9.60 2.57 -17.13
CA THR A 196 -11.01 2.12 -17.19
C THR A 196 -11.55 2.18 -18.62
N ALA A 197 -11.15 3.16 -19.42
CA ALA A 197 -11.56 3.29 -20.82
C ALA A 197 -10.96 2.20 -21.72
N LEU A 198 -9.70 1.79 -21.46
CA LEU A 198 -9.04 0.72 -22.24
C LEU A 198 -9.55 -0.71 -21.88
N LYS A 199 -10.27 -0.88 -20.78
CA LYS A 199 -10.89 -2.16 -20.42
C LYS A 199 -12.32 -2.32 -20.92
N GLN A 200 -12.90 -1.27 -21.53
CA GLN A 200 -14.24 -1.27 -22.12
C GLN A 200 -14.27 -1.19 -23.65
N ALA A 201 -13.11 -1.17 -24.30
CA ALA A 201 -12.92 -1.26 -25.74
C ALA A 201 -12.39 -2.64 -26.13
#